data_8e7da905fce39284bbe2758718ad1942
#
_entry.id   8e7da905fce39284bbe2758718ad1942
#
_cell.length_a   1.000
_cell.length_b   1.000
_cell.length_c   1.000
_cell.angle_alpha   90.00
_cell.angle_beta   90.00
_cell.angle_gamma   90.00
#
_symmetry.space_group_name_H-M   'P 1'
#
loop_
_entity.id
_entity.type
_entity.pdbx_description
1 polymer ?
#
loop_
_entity_poly.entity_id
_entity_poly.type
_entity_poly.pdbx_seq_one_letter_code
_entity_poly.pdbx_strand_id
1 'polypeptide(L)'
;MQNAKKENMPKENVERAIKRAVEKDFSGYKEMTYEGYGPFGIAIFVETATDNTTRTVANVRSYFNKHGGSLGTSGSLEFLFDHKCVFHINKKDGISLEDLELELIDYGVDEVDEDEDEVVIYGEFAQNSAIQKYLEENGYEITSSEFVRIPNDLKEVTAEQRETLDKLIEKLEED
;
A
#
# COMPACT_ATOMS: atom_id res chain seq x y z
N MET A 1 5.10 -11.56 8.76
CA MET A 1 5.65 -12.94 8.60
C MET A 1 5.25 -13.54 7.26
N GLN A 2 3.98 -13.41 6.82
CA GLN A 2 3.43 -13.97 5.57
C GLN A 2 4.15 -13.44 4.33
N ASN A 3 4.22 -12.13 4.14
CA ASN A 3 4.91 -11.50 3.00
C ASN A 3 6.38 -11.95 2.86
N ALA A 4 7.08 -12.14 4.00
CA ALA A 4 8.46 -12.64 3.99
C ALA A 4 8.56 -14.11 3.52
N LYS A 5 7.51 -14.92 3.74
CA LYS A 5 7.45 -16.29 3.20
C LYS A 5 7.20 -16.26 1.69
N LYS A 6 6.31 -15.39 1.20
CA LYS A 6 6.04 -15.19 -0.24
C LYS A 6 7.34 -14.86 -0.99
N GLU A 7 8.16 -13.98 -0.40
CA GLU A 7 9.45 -13.56 -0.95
C GLU A 7 10.61 -14.56 -0.66
N ASN A 8 10.31 -15.77 -0.20
CA ASN A 8 11.29 -16.80 0.14
C ASN A 8 12.41 -16.33 1.10
N MET A 9 12.11 -15.38 1.98
CA MET A 9 13.09 -14.88 2.94
C MET A 9 13.38 -15.91 4.02
N PRO A 10 14.65 -16.26 4.29
CA PRO A 10 15.01 -17.19 5.35
C PRO A 10 14.45 -16.77 6.72
N LYS A 11 13.85 -17.71 7.44
CA LYS A 11 13.22 -17.46 8.75
C LYS A 11 14.12 -16.71 9.72
N GLU A 12 15.40 -17.05 9.77
CA GLU A 12 16.40 -16.38 10.62
C GLU A 12 16.56 -14.89 10.28
N ASN A 13 16.46 -14.53 8.99
CA ASN A 13 16.54 -13.13 8.56
C ASN A 13 15.29 -12.36 8.99
N VAL A 14 14.11 -13.00 8.90
CA VAL A 14 12.84 -12.43 9.36
C VAL A 14 12.88 -12.20 10.87
N GLU A 15 13.27 -13.22 11.65
CA GLU A 15 13.39 -13.14 13.11
C GLU A 15 14.41 -12.07 13.53
N ARG A 16 15.53 -11.97 12.81
CA ARG A 16 16.56 -10.96 13.06
C ARG A 16 16.04 -9.54 12.77
N ALA A 17 15.26 -9.39 11.69
CA ALA A 17 14.65 -8.11 11.34
C ALA A 17 13.60 -7.69 12.38
N ILE A 18 12.73 -8.62 12.79
CA ILE A 18 11.74 -8.39 13.86
C ILE A 18 12.44 -8.03 15.17
N LYS A 19 13.47 -8.79 15.56
CA LYS A 19 14.25 -8.51 16.77
C LYS A 19 14.88 -7.12 16.73
N ARG A 20 15.50 -6.74 15.60
CA ARG A 20 16.06 -5.39 15.42
C ARG A 20 14.98 -4.31 15.48
N ALA A 21 13.79 -4.57 14.92
CA ALA A 21 12.69 -3.64 14.98
C ALA A 21 12.17 -3.46 16.43
N VAL A 22 12.09 -4.52 17.20
CA VAL A 22 11.68 -4.47 18.62
C VAL A 22 12.75 -3.84 19.51
N GLU A 23 14.05 -4.09 19.21
CA GLU A 23 15.18 -3.55 19.98
C GLU A 23 15.50 -2.08 19.62
N LYS A 24 15.19 -1.64 18.41
CA LYS A 24 15.27 -0.22 18.04
C LYS A 24 14.06 0.50 18.61
N ASP A 25 14.34 1.53 19.39
CA ASP A 25 13.32 2.49 19.82
C ASP A 25 12.84 3.31 18.61
N PHE A 26 11.74 2.85 17.98
CA PHE A 26 11.05 3.57 16.93
C PHE A 26 10.12 4.66 17.46
N SER A 27 10.15 4.94 18.77
CA SER A 27 9.32 5.98 19.38
C SER A 27 9.55 7.38 18.79
N GLY A 28 10.67 7.57 18.08
CA GLY A 28 10.98 8.81 17.36
C GLY A 28 10.44 8.91 15.94
N TYR A 29 10.03 7.79 15.33
CA TYR A 29 9.48 7.79 13.97
C TYR A 29 8.00 8.19 13.96
N LYS A 30 7.65 9.02 12.99
CA LYS A 30 6.27 9.47 12.74
C LYS A 30 5.88 9.10 11.32
N GLU A 31 4.71 8.54 11.19
CA GLU A 31 4.07 8.35 9.89
C GLU A 31 3.54 9.70 9.41
N MET A 32 3.88 10.06 8.20
CA MET A 32 3.48 11.31 7.56
C MET A 32 3.08 11.03 6.12
N THR A 33 1.99 11.67 5.70
CA THR A 33 1.53 11.64 4.32
C THR A 33 1.79 12.97 3.64
N TYR A 34 2.20 12.91 2.39
CA TYR A 34 2.38 14.08 1.54
C TYR A 34 1.60 13.89 0.27
N GLU A 35 1.01 14.96 -0.22
CA GLU A 35 0.13 14.97 -1.37
C GLU A 35 0.57 16.07 -2.33
N GLY A 36 0.61 15.78 -3.61
CA GLY A 36 1.01 16.76 -4.59
C GLY A 36 0.70 16.34 -6.01
N TYR A 37 0.86 17.26 -6.91
CA TYR A 37 0.80 16.99 -8.33
C TYR A 37 2.23 16.88 -8.88
N GLY A 38 2.53 15.74 -9.47
CA GLY A 38 3.71 15.55 -10.30
C GLY A 38 3.59 16.27 -11.64
N PRO A 39 4.59 16.12 -12.52
CA PRO A 39 4.51 16.66 -13.87
C PRO A 39 3.25 16.13 -14.59
N PHE A 40 2.75 16.92 -15.54
CA PHE A 40 1.54 16.62 -16.33
C PHE A 40 0.23 16.56 -15.53
N GLY A 41 0.24 17.03 -14.27
CA GLY A 41 -0.93 17.06 -13.40
C GLY A 41 -1.35 15.67 -12.89
N ILE A 42 -0.41 14.77 -12.73
CA ILE A 42 -0.64 13.46 -12.11
C ILE A 42 -0.66 13.63 -10.59
N ALA A 43 -1.75 13.22 -9.95
CA ALA A 43 -1.85 13.19 -8.50
C ALA A 43 -0.93 12.12 -7.92
N ILE A 44 -0.13 12.47 -6.90
CA ILE A 44 0.79 11.58 -6.22
C ILE A 44 0.54 11.69 -4.72
N PHE A 45 0.33 10.53 -4.09
CA PHE A 45 0.20 10.37 -2.66
C PHE A 45 1.43 9.63 -2.14
N VAL A 46 2.11 10.19 -1.13
CA VAL A 46 3.37 9.66 -0.59
C VAL A 46 3.19 9.37 0.89
N GLU A 47 3.37 8.12 1.29
CA GLU A 47 3.38 7.70 2.69
C GLU A 47 4.83 7.52 3.14
N THR A 48 5.17 8.08 4.30
CA THR A 48 6.53 8.06 4.84
C THR A 48 6.54 7.73 6.32
N ALA A 49 7.63 7.11 6.78
CA ALA A 49 7.96 6.96 8.19
C ALA A 49 9.29 7.68 8.46
N THR A 50 9.28 8.73 9.27
CA THR A 50 10.47 9.58 9.46
C THR A 50 10.71 9.94 10.92
N ASP A 51 11.98 10.04 11.30
CA ASP A 51 12.45 10.60 12.57
C ASP A 51 12.56 12.13 12.54
N ASN A 52 12.49 12.74 11.33
CA ASN A 52 12.65 14.18 11.15
C ASN A 52 11.70 14.73 10.07
N THR A 53 10.51 15.11 10.48
CA THR A 53 9.45 15.64 9.60
C THR A 53 9.87 16.90 8.83
N THR A 54 10.73 17.75 9.43
CA THR A 54 11.23 18.97 8.77
C THR A 54 12.15 18.64 7.60
N ARG A 55 13.04 17.66 7.78
CA ARG A 55 13.91 17.18 6.71
C ARG A 55 13.09 16.56 5.59
N THR A 56 12.20 15.62 5.94
CA THR A 56 11.41 14.88 4.95
C THR A 56 10.51 15.80 4.13
N VAL A 57 9.78 16.74 4.73
CA VAL A 57 8.95 17.68 3.96
C VAL A 57 9.77 18.56 3.02
N ALA A 58 11.00 18.94 3.42
CA ALA A 58 11.90 19.73 2.57
C ALA A 58 12.40 18.91 1.38
N ASN A 59 12.76 17.65 1.60
CA ASN A 59 13.20 16.72 0.56
C ASN A 59 12.06 16.45 -0.44
N VAL A 60 10.91 15.99 0.03
CA VAL A 60 9.73 15.71 -0.80
C VAL A 60 9.37 16.93 -1.65
N ARG A 61 9.27 18.11 -1.03
CA ARG A 61 9.01 19.37 -1.77
C ARG A 61 10.06 19.65 -2.85
N SER A 62 11.32 19.40 -2.54
CA SER A 62 12.44 19.58 -3.49
C SER A 62 12.30 18.62 -4.68
N TYR A 63 11.95 17.37 -4.45
CA TYR A 63 11.77 16.38 -5.51
C TYR A 63 10.61 16.74 -6.44
N PHE A 64 9.45 17.09 -5.89
CA PHE A 64 8.33 17.58 -6.69
C PHE A 64 8.73 18.78 -7.57
N ASN A 65 9.32 19.80 -6.95
CA ASN A 65 9.70 21.03 -7.68
C ASN A 65 10.74 20.79 -8.78
N LYS A 66 11.74 19.94 -8.53
CA LYS A 66 12.80 19.62 -9.52
C LYS A 66 12.28 18.85 -10.72
N HIS A 67 11.19 18.11 -10.55
CA HIS A 67 10.59 17.30 -11.63
C HIS A 67 9.32 17.94 -12.23
N GLY A 68 9.13 19.25 -12.02
CA GLY A 68 8.02 19.99 -12.62
C GLY A 68 6.66 19.76 -11.99
N GLY A 69 6.66 19.27 -10.75
CA GLY A 69 5.49 19.12 -9.92
C GLY A 69 5.38 20.16 -8.81
N SER A 70 4.43 19.99 -7.93
CA SER A 70 4.25 20.85 -6.75
C SER A 70 3.64 20.05 -5.59
N LEU A 71 4.20 20.23 -4.40
CA LEU A 71 3.63 19.65 -3.18
C LEU A 71 2.43 20.49 -2.75
N GLY A 72 1.29 19.81 -2.50
CA GLY A 72 0.07 20.39 -1.99
C GLY A 72 0.05 20.49 -0.46
N THR A 73 -1.12 20.81 0.06
CA THR A 73 -1.41 20.75 1.51
C THR A 73 -1.95 19.37 1.86
N SER A 74 -1.72 18.92 3.10
CA SER A 74 -2.25 17.65 3.60
C SER A 74 -3.79 17.61 3.48
N GLY A 75 -4.34 16.49 3.01
CA GLY A 75 -5.78 16.30 2.77
C GLY A 75 -6.30 16.89 1.45
N SER A 76 -5.42 17.48 0.62
CA SER A 76 -5.87 18.14 -0.62
C SER A 76 -6.19 17.18 -1.75
N LEU A 77 -5.61 15.99 -1.76
CA LEU A 77 -5.76 14.98 -2.80
C LEU A 77 -6.25 13.62 -2.26
N GLU A 78 -6.41 13.49 -0.96
CA GLU A 78 -6.82 12.22 -0.33
C GLU A 78 -8.11 11.66 -0.92
N PHE A 79 -9.06 12.55 -1.28
CA PHE A 79 -10.33 12.18 -1.91
C PHE A 79 -10.19 11.56 -3.32
N LEU A 80 -9.03 11.66 -3.94
CA LEU A 80 -8.73 11.03 -5.24
C LEU A 80 -8.32 9.56 -5.10
N PHE A 81 -8.13 9.07 -3.88
CA PHE A 81 -7.64 7.73 -3.61
C PHE A 81 -8.51 7.03 -2.57
N ASP A 82 -8.85 5.80 -2.83
CA ASP A 82 -9.44 4.91 -1.84
C ASP A 82 -8.34 4.20 -1.04
N HIS A 83 -8.41 4.29 0.29
CA HIS A 83 -7.49 3.57 1.17
C HIS A 83 -8.03 2.17 1.45
N LYS A 84 -7.37 1.16 0.89
CA LYS A 84 -7.79 -0.24 0.97
C LYS A 84 -6.77 -1.11 1.68
N CYS A 85 -7.25 -2.19 2.28
CA CYS A 85 -6.43 -3.34 2.60
C CYS A 85 -6.62 -4.40 1.51
N VAL A 86 -5.54 -5.06 1.14
CA VAL A 86 -5.55 -6.14 0.14
C VAL A 86 -5.01 -7.40 0.78
N PHE A 87 -5.75 -8.50 0.65
CA PHE A 87 -5.31 -9.80 1.08
C PHE A 87 -5.18 -10.73 -0.12
N HIS A 88 -4.07 -11.43 -0.19
CA HIS A 88 -3.90 -12.55 -1.10
C HIS A 88 -4.06 -13.85 -0.30
N ILE A 89 -4.90 -14.73 -0.78
CA ILE A 89 -5.11 -16.05 -0.19
C ILE A 89 -4.93 -17.15 -1.24
N ASN A 90 -4.49 -18.32 -0.82
CA ASN A 90 -4.45 -19.47 -1.71
C ASN A 90 -5.87 -19.88 -2.10
N LYS A 91 -6.07 -20.22 -3.37
CA LYS A 91 -7.32 -20.84 -3.82
C LYS A 91 -7.58 -22.11 -3.03
N LYS A 92 -8.83 -22.30 -2.67
CA LYS A 92 -9.30 -23.47 -1.96
C LYS A 92 -10.33 -24.19 -2.83
N ASP A 93 -10.13 -25.47 -3.08
CA ASP A 93 -11.03 -26.26 -3.91
C ASP A 93 -12.48 -26.18 -3.42
N GLY A 94 -13.41 -25.90 -4.35
CA GLY A 94 -14.84 -25.89 -4.10
C GLY A 94 -15.40 -24.59 -3.52
N ILE A 95 -14.61 -23.51 -3.46
CA ILE A 95 -15.12 -22.19 -3.08
C ILE A 95 -15.50 -21.41 -4.34
N SER A 96 -16.71 -20.88 -4.33
CA SER A 96 -17.17 -19.87 -5.28
C SER A 96 -16.69 -18.50 -4.83
N LEU A 97 -16.10 -17.73 -5.74
CA LEU A 97 -15.70 -16.33 -5.46
C LEU A 97 -16.92 -15.48 -5.08
N GLU A 98 -18.05 -15.71 -5.75
CA GLU A 98 -19.30 -15.01 -5.48
C GLU A 98 -19.81 -15.29 -4.05
N ASP A 99 -19.72 -16.54 -3.58
CA ASP A 99 -20.10 -16.89 -2.22
C ASP A 99 -19.16 -16.27 -1.18
N LEU A 100 -17.85 -16.28 -1.46
CA LEU A 100 -16.84 -15.65 -0.60
C LEU A 100 -17.03 -14.14 -0.51
N GLU A 101 -17.32 -13.48 -1.63
CA GLU A 101 -17.61 -12.05 -1.67
C GLU A 101 -18.86 -11.71 -0.84
N LEU A 102 -19.94 -12.49 -1.00
CA LEU A 102 -21.17 -12.33 -0.22
C LEU A 102 -20.94 -12.50 1.29
N GLU A 103 -20.12 -13.47 1.68
CA GLU A 103 -19.78 -13.70 3.10
C GLU A 103 -18.94 -12.56 3.68
N LEU A 104 -18.08 -11.96 2.87
CA LEU A 104 -17.15 -10.91 3.30
C LEU A 104 -17.71 -9.48 3.22
N ILE A 105 -18.84 -9.28 2.57
CA ILE A 105 -19.49 -7.96 2.42
C ILE A 105 -19.77 -7.31 3.78
N ASP A 106 -20.25 -8.10 4.75
CA ASP A 106 -20.53 -7.65 6.11
C ASP A 106 -19.27 -7.27 6.90
N TYR A 107 -18.10 -7.67 6.39
CA TYR A 107 -16.78 -7.33 6.94
C TYR A 107 -16.11 -6.16 6.21
N GLY A 108 -16.81 -5.50 5.28
CA GLY A 108 -16.30 -4.34 4.55
C GLY A 108 -15.37 -4.71 3.39
N VAL A 109 -15.56 -5.88 2.79
CA VAL A 109 -14.93 -6.23 1.52
C VAL A 109 -15.76 -5.66 0.38
N ASP A 110 -15.08 -5.05 -0.58
CA ASP A 110 -15.69 -4.40 -1.73
C ASP A 110 -15.63 -5.27 -3.00
N GLU A 111 -14.56 -6.06 -3.12
CA GLU A 111 -14.27 -6.81 -4.33
C GLU A 111 -13.44 -8.06 -4.02
N VAL A 112 -13.72 -9.14 -4.69
CA VAL A 112 -12.96 -10.39 -4.64
C VAL A 112 -12.61 -10.79 -6.07
N ASP A 113 -11.32 -10.78 -6.39
CA ASP A 113 -10.79 -11.13 -7.70
C ASP A 113 -9.99 -12.43 -7.67
N GLU A 114 -9.79 -13.00 -8.85
CA GLU A 114 -8.98 -14.19 -9.06
C GLU A 114 -7.72 -13.82 -9.87
N ASP A 115 -6.55 -14.10 -9.30
CA ASP A 115 -5.28 -13.91 -9.97
C ASP A 115 -4.49 -15.22 -9.97
N GLU A 116 -4.35 -15.83 -11.16
CA GLU A 116 -3.69 -17.13 -11.37
C GLU A 116 -4.11 -18.19 -10.33
N ASP A 117 -3.25 -18.44 -9.34
CA ASP A 117 -3.46 -19.44 -8.27
C ASP A 117 -3.90 -18.83 -6.93
N GLU A 118 -4.08 -17.51 -6.87
CA GLU A 118 -4.49 -16.79 -5.68
C GLU A 118 -5.87 -16.14 -5.85
N VAL A 119 -6.53 -15.85 -4.74
CA VAL A 119 -7.69 -14.97 -4.66
C VAL A 119 -7.26 -13.68 -4.00
N VAL A 120 -7.61 -12.57 -4.60
CA VAL A 120 -7.28 -11.21 -4.12
C VAL A 120 -8.53 -10.55 -3.56
N ILE A 121 -8.47 -10.12 -2.32
CA ILE A 121 -9.60 -9.55 -1.58
C ILE A 121 -9.29 -8.10 -1.27
N TYR A 122 -10.13 -7.18 -1.76
CA TYR A 122 -10.06 -5.75 -1.50
C TYR A 122 -11.10 -5.34 -0.47
N GLY A 123 -10.68 -4.71 0.60
CA GLY A 123 -11.57 -4.24 1.64
C GLY A 123 -11.20 -2.87 2.18
N GLU A 124 -12.09 -2.29 2.95
CA GLU A 124 -11.85 -1.03 3.63
C GLU A 124 -10.67 -1.15 4.60
N PHE A 125 -9.74 -0.19 4.55
CA PHE A 125 -8.57 -0.16 5.45
C PHE A 125 -8.94 -0.31 6.93
N ALA A 126 -10.01 0.35 7.37
CA ALA A 126 -10.48 0.28 8.75
C ALA A 126 -10.92 -1.12 9.18
N GLN A 127 -11.30 -1.98 8.24
CA GLN A 127 -11.80 -3.33 8.48
C GLN A 127 -10.72 -4.42 8.36
N ASN A 128 -9.47 -4.03 8.09
CA ASN A 128 -8.36 -4.96 7.90
C ASN A 128 -8.30 -6.08 8.96
N SER A 129 -8.41 -5.72 10.24
CA SER A 129 -8.34 -6.71 11.34
C SER A 129 -9.53 -7.66 11.38
N ALA A 130 -10.72 -7.19 10.99
CA ALA A 130 -11.93 -8.01 10.94
C ALA A 130 -11.86 -9.01 9.77
N ILE A 131 -11.42 -8.55 8.60
CA ILE A 131 -11.23 -9.38 7.42
C ILE A 131 -10.15 -10.45 7.68
N GLN A 132 -9.00 -10.05 8.21
CA GLN A 132 -7.93 -10.97 8.54
C GLN A 132 -8.41 -12.07 9.48
N LYS A 133 -9.10 -11.69 10.56
CA LYS A 133 -9.63 -12.63 11.55
C LYS A 133 -10.61 -13.61 10.93
N TYR A 134 -11.53 -13.13 10.09
CA TYR A 134 -12.47 -13.98 9.37
C TYR A 134 -11.75 -15.02 8.51
N LEU A 135 -10.76 -14.59 7.71
CA LEU A 135 -9.98 -15.47 6.84
C LEU A 135 -9.24 -16.54 7.64
N GLU A 136 -8.60 -16.18 8.74
CA GLU A 136 -7.87 -17.11 9.61
C GLU A 136 -8.83 -18.12 10.29
N GLU A 137 -9.98 -17.68 10.83
CA GLU A 137 -10.97 -18.52 11.51
C GLU A 137 -11.66 -19.51 10.55
N ASN A 138 -11.81 -19.16 9.28
CA ASN A 138 -12.38 -20.01 8.24
C ASN A 138 -11.33 -20.86 7.49
N GLY A 139 -10.09 -20.83 7.95
CA GLY A 139 -9.01 -21.68 7.45
C GLY A 139 -8.51 -21.31 6.06
N TYR A 140 -8.60 -20.04 5.70
CA TYR A 140 -7.94 -19.50 4.51
C TYR A 140 -6.46 -19.24 4.79
N GLU A 141 -5.61 -19.66 3.88
CA GLU A 141 -4.18 -19.39 3.97
C GLU A 141 -3.86 -18.04 3.34
N ILE A 142 -3.59 -17.02 4.16
CA ILE A 142 -3.19 -15.70 3.70
C ILE A 142 -1.71 -15.77 3.28
N THR A 143 -1.43 -15.50 2.02
CA THR A 143 -0.07 -15.49 1.45
C THR A 143 0.60 -14.14 1.63
N SER A 144 -0.16 -13.05 1.44
CA SER A 144 0.30 -11.69 1.73
C SER A 144 -0.85 -10.78 2.14
N SER A 145 -0.52 -9.68 2.80
CA SER A 145 -1.44 -8.58 3.07
C SER A 145 -0.71 -7.25 2.95
N GLU A 146 -1.37 -6.26 2.39
CA GLU A 146 -0.82 -4.93 2.16
C GLU A 146 -1.89 -3.85 2.26
N PHE A 147 -1.44 -2.61 2.41
CA PHE A 147 -2.29 -1.43 2.35
C PHE A 147 -1.97 -0.66 1.09
N VAL A 148 -2.99 -0.23 0.38
CA VAL A 148 -2.83 0.46 -0.89
C VAL A 148 -3.70 1.70 -0.97
N ARG A 149 -3.26 2.66 -1.78
CA ARG A 149 -4.06 3.83 -2.18
C ARG A 149 -4.43 3.65 -3.64
N ILE A 150 -5.68 3.27 -3.89
CA ILE A 150 -6.19 3.03 -5.24
C ILE A 150 -6.73 4.34 -5.79
N PRO A 151 -6.24 4.85 -6.94
CA PRO A 151 -6.77 6.07 -7.54
C PRO A 151 -8.18 5.83 -8.09
N ASN A 152 -9.11 6.77 -7.81
CA ASN A 152 -10.48 6.71 -8.32
C ASN A 152 -10.57 6.98 -9.82
N ASP A 153 -9.61 7.74 -10.35
CA ASP A 153 -9.51 8.06 -11.77
C ASP A 153 -8.09 7.83 -12.29
N LEU A 154 -7.97 7.25 -13.48
CA LEU A 154 -6.72 7.06 -14.18
C LEU A 154 -6.54 8.09 -15.28
N LYS A 155 -5.31 8.58 -15.45
CA LYS A 155 -4.94 9.49 -16.52
C LYS A 155 -3.91 8.82 -17.43
N GLU A 156 -4.22 8.78 -18.72
CA GLU A 156 -3.29 8.29 -19.72
C GLU A 156 -2.08 9.22 -19.86
N VAL A 157 -0.90 8.64 -19.93
CA VAL A 157 0.36 9.34 -20.15
C VAL A 157 1.13 8.67 -21.29
N THR A 158 1.88 9.49 -22.06
CA THR A 158 2.77 8.96 -23.11
C THR A 158 4.00 8.27 -22.46
N ALA A 159 4.72 7.47 -23.24
CA ALA A 159 5.95 6.83 -22.77
C ALA A 159 7.01 7.84 -22.28
N GLU A 160 7.16 8.98 -22.94
CA GLU A 160 8.07 10.06 -22.54
C GLU A 160 7.64 10.73 -21.22
N GLN A 161 6.33 10.94 -21.06
CA GLN A 161 5.76 11.46 -19.82
C GLN A 161 5.95 10.48 -18.68
N ARG A 162 5.78 9.18 -18.93
CA ARG A 162 6.00 8.11 -17.96
C ARG A 162 7.44 8.11 -17.47
N GLU A 163 8.42 8.19 -18.36
CA GLU A 163 9.85 8.27 -17.99
C GLU A 163 10.13 9.46 -17.05
N THR A 164 9.46 10.59 -17.27
CA THR A 164 9.63 11.77 -16.41
C THR A 164 9.01 11.56 -15.03
N LEU A 165 7.85 10.90 -14.96
CA LEU A 165 7.19 10.55 -13.70
C LEU A 165 8.01 9.53 -12.91
N ASP A 166 8.52 8.50 -13.56
CA ASP A 166 9.30 7.44 -12.94
C ASP A 166 10.55 8.02 -12.26
N LYS A 167 11.22 9.03 -12.84
CA LYS A 167 12.34 9.74 -12.20
C LYS A 167 11.96 10.46 -10.90
N LEU A 168 10.73 10.98 -10.80
CA LEU A 168 10.24 11.56 -9.56
C LEU A 168 9.95 10.48 -8.52
N ILE A 169 9.29 9.38 -8.95
CA ILE A 169 8.94 8.26 -8.08
C ILE A 169 10.23 7.63 -7.50
N GLU A 170 11.22 7.33 -8.34
CA GLU A 170 12.51 6.81 -7.90
C GLU A 170 13.17 7.70 -6.81
N LYS A 171 13.07 9.02 -6.94
CA LYS A 171 13.64 9.95 -5.95
C LYS A 171 12.83 10.00 -4.64
N LEU A 172 11.54 9.75 -4.70
CA LEU A 172 10.70 9.65 -3.50
C LEU A 172 10.94 8.33 -2.76
N GLU A 173 11.19 7.25 -3.49
CA GLU A 173 11.46 5.92 -2.91
C GLU A 173 12.88 5.77 -2.33
N GLU A 174 13.84 6.59 -2.78
CA GLU A 174 15.22 6.59 -2.28
C GLU A 174 15.39 7.31 -0.92
N ASP A 175 14.46 8.15 -0.43
CA ASP A 175 14.56 8.99 0.76
C ASP A 175 14.02 8.26 2.02
#